data_b363295d9a6b0b755884d6036d3086a0
#
_entry.id   b363295d9a6b0b755884d6036d3086a0
#
_cell.length_a   1.000
_cell.length_b   1.000
_cell.length_c   1.000
_cell.angle_alpha   90.00
_cell.angle_beta   90.00
_cell.angle_gamma   90.00
#
_symmetry.space_group_name_H-M   'P 1'
#
loop_
_entity.id
_entity.type
_entity.pdbx_description
1 polymer ?
#
loop_
_entity_poly.entity_id
_entity_poly.type
_entity_poly.pdbx_seq_one_letter_code
_entity_poly.pdbx_strand_id
1 'polypeptide(L)'
;MVYDPARTASKELITAILVADLTPAQLGIIQEKFGNGANLCSPYPSEQLFIHDKRSWSTYTHAALKRAMPDTSPLLVIDAQTPKDGSIWYIERFADDDEVADGLAESTNTLYKIRMKLEAVVIQYQNYQIANLSIDEDMDNADIPTPVPETFEQEEPMDSGFDVTEERYISPTWVTATTDELESSTDPADLENFAPTPDVVYRLKPEVARANGLICAWMFGSEAETVTAPDGEVVKFPEGSKVLQCEYDPETAVPRYERPEGSL
;
A
#
# COMPACT_ATOMS: atom_id res chain seq x y z
N MET A 1 -23.84 -13.75 -2.26
CA MET A 1 -22.82 -13.13 -1.37
C MET A 1 -21.81 -12.46 -2.26
N VAL A 2 -21.60 -11.15 -2.06
CA VAL A 2 -20.56 -10.41 -2.79
C VAL A 2 -19.19 -10.95 -2.39
N TYR A 3 -18.38 -11.34 -3.35
CA TYR A 3 -17.02 -11.78 -3.15
C TYR A 3 -16.07 -10.60 -3.41
N ASP A 4 -15.38 -10.19 -2.37
CA ASP A 4 -14.33 -9.15 -2.41
C ASP A 4 -12.98 -9.81 -2.10
N PRO A 5 -12.09 -9.98 -3.09
CA PRO A 5 -10.79 -10.63 -2.89
C PRO A 5 -9.92 -9.94 -1.85
N ALA A 6 -10.05 -8.62 -1.69
CA ALA A 6 -9.23 -7.87 -0.72
C ALA A 6 -9.48 -8.31 0.73
N ARG A 7 -10.69 -8.81 1.04
CA ARG A 7 -11.03 -9.31 2.40
C ARG A 7 -10.30 -10.58 2.79
N THR A 8 -9.89 -11.37 1.80
CA THR A 8 -9.26 -12.68 1.99
C THR A 8 -7.81 -12.69 1.52
N ALA A 9 -7.30 -11.58 1.02
CA ALA A 9 -5.91 -11.46 0.58
C ALA A 9 -4.94 -11.79 1.71
N SER A 10 -3.87 -12.49 1.38
CA SER A 10 -2.77 -12.72 2.32
C SER A 10 -2.11 -11.40 2.67
N LYS A 11 -1.68 -11.27 3.93
CA LYS A 11 -0.97 -10.07 4.37
C LYS A 11 0.50 -10.16 3.97
N GLU A 12 0.99 -9.09 3.37
CA GLU A 12 2.40 -8.90 3.05
C GLU A 12 3.10 -8.18 4.19
N LEU A 13 4.29 -8.66 4.57
CA LEU A 13 5.06 -8.08 5.67
C LEU A 13 6.12 -7.13 5.13
N ILE A 14 5.94 -5.84 5.40
CA ILE A 14 6.99 -4.84 5.15
C ILE A 14 7.92 -4.83 6.36
N THR A 15 9.18 -5.19 6.13
CA THR A 15 10.16 -5.34 7.21
C THR A 15 10.72 -4.00 7.68
N ALA A 16 10.60 -3.74 8.96
CA ALA A 16 11.27 -2.64 9.65
C ALA A 16 12.24 -3.15 10.71
N ILE A 17 13.36 -2.48 10.89
CA ILE A 17 14.29 -2.73 12.00
C ILE A 17 14.27 -1.55 12.98
N LEU A 18 14.15 -1.87 14.27
CA LEU A 18 14.25 -0.92 15.35
C LEU A 18 15.70 -0.82 15.82
N VAL A 19 16.33 0.34 15.60
CA VAL A 19 17.73 0.59 16.00
C VAL A 19 17.85 1.59 17.15
N ALA A 20 16.75 2.08 17.71
CA ALA A 20 16.71 3.05 18.82
C ALA A 20 15.95 2.50 20.03
N ASP A 21 16.25 3.04 21.20
CA ASP A 21 15.50 2.72 22.43
C ASP A 21 14.17 3.48 22.46
N LEU A 22 13.09 2.78 22.07
CA LEU A 22 11.75 3.30 22.10
C LEU A 22 10.89 2.59 23.14
N THR A 23 9.97 3.35 23.74
CA THR A 23 8.96 2.80 24.64
C THR A 23 7.88 2.04 23.88
N PRO A 24 7.16 1.10 24.54
CA PRO A 24 6.01 0.42 23.93
C PRO A 24 4.92 1.39 23.41
N ALA A 25 4.74 2.52 24.08
CA ALA A 25 3.79 3.56 23.65
C ALA A 25 4.22 4.20 22.32
N GLN A 26 5.50 4.53 22.16
CA GLN A 26 6.05 5.07 20.90
C GLN A 26 5.93 4.06 19.76
N LEU A 27 6.23 2.78 20.02
CA LEU A 27 6.04 1.72 19.02
C LEU A 27 4.57 1.58 18.65
N GLY A 28 3.64 1.72 19.62
CA GLY A 28 2.21 1.72 19.34
C GLY A 28 1.78 2.84 18.39
N ILE A 29 2.31 4.06 18.59
CA ILE A 29 2.05 5.21 17.71
C ILE A 29 2.61 4.98 16.31
N ILE A 30 3.82 4.41 16.19
CA ILE A 30 4.44 4.09 14.89
C ILE A 30 3.55 3.12 14.10
N GLN A 31 3.06 2.07 14.74
CA GLN A 31 2.20 1.08 14.10
C GLN A 31 0.82 1.65 13.75
N GLU A 32 0.25 2.52 14.61
CA GLU A 32 -1.00 3.21 14.34
C GLU A 32 -0.88 4.13 13.10
N LYS A 33 0.19 4.91 13.02
CA LYS A 33 0.46 5.79 11.87
C LYS A 33 0.64 5.02 10.58
N PHE A 34 1.42 3.93 10.60
CA PHE A 34 1.55 3.04 9.46
C PHE A 34 0.18 2.45 9.06
N GLY A 35 -0.61 2.00 10.04
CA GLY A 35 -1.95 1.48 9.81
C GLY A 35 -2.90 2.51 9.18
N ASN A 36 -2.82 3.77 9.58
CA ASN A 36 -3.60 4.85 8.97
C ASN A 36 -3.24 5.03 7.49
N GLY A 37 -1.95 5.00 7.14
CA GLY A 37 -1.50 5.03 5.75
C GLY A 37 -1.96 3.79 4.96
N ALA A 38 -1.93 2.62 5.57
CA ALA A 38 -2.44 1.41 4.94
C ALA A 38 -3.95 1.48 4.66
N ASN A 39 -4.71 2.07 5.56
CA ASN A 39 -6.16 2.28 5.39
C ASN A 39 -6.49 3.43 4.40
N LEU A 40 -5.53 4.23 3.98
CA LEU A 40 -5.74 5.22 2.92
C LEU A 40 -6.22 4.54 1.64
N CYS A 41 -5.64 3.39 1.28
CA CYS A 41 -6.00 2.68 0.06
C CYS A 41 -7.26 1.83 0.22
N SER A 42 -7.41 1.10 1.34
CA SER A 42 -8.47 0.11 1.52
C SER A 42 -8.79 -0.14 2.99
N PRO A 43 -10.04 -0.46 3.35
CA PRO A 43 -10.36 -0.97 4.68
C PRO A 43 -9.77 -2.38 4.94
N TYR A 44 -9.25 -3.04 3.91
CA TYR A 44 -8.62 -4.36 3.98
C TYR A 44 -7.17 -4.30 3.46
N PRO A 45 -6.29 -3.50 4.11
CA PRO A 45 -4.92 -3.35 3.63
C PRO A 45 -4.20 -4.70 3.59
N SER A 46 -3.45 -4.91 2.53
CA SER A 46 -2.63 -6.12 2.36
C SER A 46 -1.29 -6.04 3.09
N GLU A 47 -0.83 -4.85 3.43
CA GLU A 47 0.48 -4.62 4.02
C GLU A 47 0.40 -4.55 5.54
N GLN A 48 1.40 -5.15 6.19
CA GLN A 48 1.60 -5.06 7.64
C GLN A 48 3.05 -4.74 7.96
N LEU A 49 3.28 -3.88 8.95
CA LEU A 49 4.61 -3.52 9.42
C LEU A 49 5.15 -4.59 10.38
N PHE A 50 6.20 -5.30 9.97
CA PHE A 50 6.90 -6.25 10.82
C PHE A 50 8.17 -5.62 11.40
N ILE A 51 8.18 -5.38 12.72
CA ILE A 51 9.29 -4.69 13.40
C ILE A 51 10.19 -5.73 14.10
N HIS A 52 11.44 -5.81 13.63
CA HIS A 52 12.49 -6.57 14.27
C HIS A 52 13.27 -5.74 15.30
N ASP A 53 13.52 -6.28 16.49
CA ASP A 53 14.43 -5.65 17.46
C ASP A 53 15.89 -5.81 17.00
N LYS A 54 16.50 -4.69 16.64
CA LYS A 54 17.89 -4.57 16.24
C LYS A 54 18.59 -3.41 16.97
N ARG A 55 18.16 -3.07 18.20
CA ARG A 55 18.75 -1.99 18.99
C ARG A 55 20.26 -2.12 19.19
N SER A 56 20.80 -3.34 19.19
CA SER A 56 22.24 -3.58 19.19
C SER A 56 22.97 -3.03 17.93
N TRP A 57 22.24 -2.69 16.87
CA TRP A 57 22.76 -2.11 15.62
C TRP A 57 22.63 -0.58 15.57
N SER A 58 22.39 0.07 16.70
CA SER A 58 22.19 1.53 16.81
C SER A 58 23.37 2.39 16.29
N THR A 59 24.55 1.79 16.15
CA THR A 59 25.74 2.44 15.59
C THR A 59 26.02 2.09 14.13
N TYR A 60 25.18 1.25 13.52
CA TYR A 60 25.36 0.87 12.13
C TYR A 60 24.88 2.00 11.20
N THR A 61 25.62 2.20 10.12
CA THR A 61 25.18 3.07 9.02
C THR A 61 24.06 2.37 8.22
N HIS A 62 23.29 3.13 7.44
CA HIS A 62 22.25 2.57 6.58
C HIS A 62 22.79 1.52 5.60
N ALA A 63 24.00 1.76 5.06
CA ALA A 63 24.68 0.78 4.23
C ALA A 63 25.02 -0.52 4.98
N ALA A 64 25.49 -0.41 6.23
CA ALA A 64 25.77 -1.58 7.06
C ALA A 64 24.46 -2.35 7.41
N LEU A 65 23.39 -1.64 7.72
CA LEU A 65 22.06 -2.24 7.97
C LEU A 65 21.54 -2.98 6.73
N LYS A 66 21.60 -2.35 5.56
CA LYS A 66 21.12 -2.98 4.30
C LYS A 66 21.96 -4.20 3.92
N ARG A 67 23.31 -4.17 4.15
CA ARG A 67 24.15 -5.37 3.94
C ARG A 67 23.88 -6.49 4.94
N ALA A 68 23.46 -6.16 6.17
CA ALA A 68 23.08 -7.17 7.16
C ALA A 68 21.70 -7.79 6.87
N MET A 69 20.91 -7.16 5.99
CA MET A 69 19.57 -7.59 5.55
C MET A 69 19.46 -7.58 4.02
N PRO A 70 20.31 -8.35 3.29
CA PRO A 70 20.44 -8.22 1.83
C PRO A 70 19.17 -8.57 1.06
N ASP A 71 18.41 -9.56 1.57
CA ASP A 71 17.19 -10.06 0.91
C ASP A 71 15.93 -9.24 1.26
N THR A 72 16.09 -8.14 2.04
CA THR A 72 14.97 -7.28 2.44
C THR A 72 14.92 -6.05 1.54
N SER A 73 13.87 -5.93 0.75
CA SER A 73 13.59 -4.74 -0.06
C SER A 73 12.08 -4.49 -0.11
N PRO A 74 11.64 -3.31 0.36
CA PRO A 74 12.44 -2.29 1.06
C PRO A 74 12.85 -2.72 2.46
N LEU A 75 13.92 -2.11 2.98
CA LEU A 75 14.29 -2.14 4.38
C LEU A 75 13.86 -0.83 5.04
N LEU A 76 12.93 -0.90 5.99
CA LEU A 76 12.56 0.26 6.79
C LEU A 76 13.45 0.35 8.04
N VAL A 77 13.82 1.59 8.45
CA VAL A 77 14.62 1.80 9.67
C VAL A 77 13.91 2.76 10.61
N ILE A 78 13.60 2.25 11.81
CA ILE A 78 13.03 3.01 12.92
C ILE A 78 14.19 3.47 13.82
N ASP A 79 14.43 4.76 13.83
CA ASP A 79 15.49 5.42 14.58
C ASP A 79 14.94 6.34 15.71
N ALA A 80 15.83 7.10 16.36
CA ALA A 80 15.45 8.01 17.44
C ALA A 80 14.67 9.25 16.94
N GLN A 81 14.64 9.51 15.65
CA GLN A 81 13.88 10.60 15.04
C GLN A 81 12.45 10.18 14.73
N THR A 82 12.22 8.92 14.40
CA THR A 82 10.91 8.36 14.03
C THR A 82 9.76 8.77 14.98
N PRO A 83 9.89 8.66 16.32
CA PRO A 83 8.79 9.05 17.21
C PRO A 83 8.62 10.57 17.37
N LYS A 84 9.53 11.40 16.89
CA LYS A 84 9.49 12.85 17.03
C LYS A 84 8.69 13.51 15.89
N ASP A 85 8.91 13.05 14.68
CA ASP A 85 8.31 13.63 13.46
C ASP A 85 7.38 12.66 12.70
N GLY A 86 7.26 11.42 13.16
CA GLY A 86 6.42 10.39 12.52
C GLY A 86 6.98 9.90 11.19
N SER A 87 8.29 9.96 11.00
CA SER A 87 8.94 9.52 9.77
C SER A 87 9.77 8.25 9.95
N ILE A 88 10.08 7.61 8.84
CA ILE A 88 10.88 6.38 8.78
C ILE A 88 11.80 6.42 7.57
N TRP A 89 12.99 5.84 7.66
CA TRP A 89 13.81 5.63 6.49
C TRP A 89 13.28 4.46 5.67
N TYR A 90 13.14 4.68 4.38
CA TYR A 90 12.86 3.69 3.35
C TYR A 90 14.13 3.48 2.53
N ILE A 91 14.72 2.29 2.59
CA ILE A 91 15.98 1.95 1.91
C ILE A 91 15.67 0.85 0.90
N GLU A 92 15.70 1.18 -0.38
CA GLU A 92 15.36 0.22 -1.41
C GLU A 92 16.55 -0.67 -1.78
N ARG A 93 17.63 -0.05 -2.30
CA ARG A 93 18.78 -0.78 -2.83
C ARG A 93 20.06 0.03 -2.76
N PHE A 94 21.16 -0.64 -3.05
CA PHE A 94 22.41 0.01 -3.41
C PHE A 94 22.41 0.38 -4.89
N ALA A 95 23.27 1.33 -5.27
CA ALA A 95 23.66 1.51 -6.65
C ALA A 95 24.39 0.27 -7.16
N ASP A 96 24.25 -0.02 -8.44
CA ASP A 96 24.92 -1.14 -9.10
C ASP A 96 26.22 -0.73 -9.85
N ASP A 97 26.90 -1.70 -10.41
CA ASP A 97 28.14 -1.50 -11.12
C ASP A 97 27.96 -0.69 -12.43
N ASP A 98 26.82 -0.83 -13.08
CA ASP A 98 26.49 -0.11 -14.33
C ASP A 98 26.24 1.37 -14.04
N GLU A 99 25.51 1.68 -12.97
CA GLU A 99 25.28 3.06 -12.51
C GLU A 99 26.60 3.77 -12.12
N VAL A 100 27.54 3.05 -11.52
CA VAL A 100 28.87 3.58 -11.22
C VAL A 100 29.68 3.79 -12.51
N ALA A 101 29.61 2.85 -13.45
CA ALA A 101 30.32 2.95 -14.72
C ALA A 101 29.80 4.11 -15.60
N ASP A 102 28.51 4.39 -15.53
CA ASP A 102 27.84 5.48 -16.24
C ASP A 102 27.99 6.83 -15.53
N GLY A 103 28.59 6.84 -14.33
CA GLY A 103 28.83 8.05 -13.54
C GLY A 103 27.57 8.58 -12.83
N LEU A 104 26.53 7.78 -12.72
CA LEU A 104 25.29 8.09 -12.01
C LEU A 104 25.47 7.93 -10.50
N ALA A 105 26.38 7.08 -10.07
CA ALA A 105 26.69 6.84 -8.67
C ALA A 105 28.20 6.98 -8.41
N GLU A 106 28.60 7.48 -7.24
CA GLU A 106 30.00 7.56 -6.84
C GLU A 106 30.63 6.18 -6.58
N SER A 107 29.83 5.26 -6.10
CA SER A 107 30.26 3.90 -5.77
C SER A 107 29.04 2.98 -5.53
N THR A 108 29.25 1.68 -5.52
CA THR A 108 28.26 0.67 -5.11
C THR A 108 27.92 0.71 -3.60
N ASN A 109 28.39 1.71 -2.86
CA ASN A 109 28.02 1.97 -1.46
C ASN A 109 26.99 3.09 -1.33
N THR A 110 26.68 3.79 -2.41
CA THR A 110 25.57 4.75 -2.44
C THR A 110 24.22 4.03 -2.41
N LEU A 111 23.22 4.70 -1.88
CA LEU A 111 21.91 4.11 -1.57
C LEU A 111 20.79 4.87 -2.26
N TYR A 112 19.81 4.13 -2.74
CA TYR A 112 18.48 4.62 -3.02
C TYR A 112 17.69 4.57 -1.72
N LYS A 113 17.62 5.70 -1.03
CA LYS A 113 16.95 5.83 0.27
C LYS A 113 16.30 7.20 0.41
N ILE A 114 15.13 7.21 1.04
CA ILE A 114 14.37 8.41 1.35
C ILE A 114 13.78 8.31 2.74
N ARG A 115 13.70 9.44 3.45
CA ARG A 115 12.95 9.52 4.69
C ARG A 115 11.54 10.00 4.38
N MET A 116 10.53 9.24 4.78
CA MET A 116 9.14 9.55 4.50
C MET A 116 8.27 9.43 5.75
N LYS A 117 7.09 10.05 5.73
CA LYS A 117 6.09 9.88 6.79
C LYS A 117 5.63 8.44 6.85
N LEU A 118 5.33 7.94 8.05
CA LEU A 118 4.85 6.57 8.25
C LEU A 118 3.55 6.30 7.48
N GLU A 119 2.70 7.32 7.38
CA GLU A 119 1.43 7.27 6.66
C GLU A 119 1.63 7.19 5.13
N ALA A 120 2.78 7.63 4.62
CA ALA A 120 3.11 7.56 3.19
C ALA A 120 3.66 6.20 2.76
N VAL A 121 4.17 5.38 3.69
CA VAL A 121 4.94 4.16 3.35
C VAL A 121 4.15 3.20 2.47
N VAL A 122 2.89 2.92 2.82
CA VAL A 122 2.12 1.88 2.11
C VAL A 122 1.78 2.32 0.69
N ILE A 123 1.33 3.56 0.50
CA ILE A 123 0.98 4.04 -0.84
C ILE A 123 2.22 4.12 -1.74
N GLN A 124 3.36 4.56 -1.22
CA GLN A 124 4.60 4.59 -2.00
C GLN A 124 5.12 3.17 -2.28
N TYR A 125 5.06 2.28 -1.30
CA TYR A 125 5.41 0.88 -1.53
C TYR A 125 4.58 0.27 -2.66
N GLN A 126 3.26 0.45 -2.65
CA GLN A 126 2.37 -0.04 -3.71
C GLN A 126 2.70 0.60 -5.07
N ASN A 127 2.93 1.92 -5.13
CA ASN A 127 3.31 2.62 -6.34
C ASN A 127 4.61 2.06 -6.95
N TYR A 128 5.62 1.79 -6.12
CA TYR A 128 6.91 1.22 -6.58
C TYR A 128 6.74 -0.23 -7.06
N GLN A 129 5.90 -1.03 -6.39
CA GLN A 129 5.64 -2.41 -6.80
C GLN A 129 4.96 -2.53 -8.16
N ILE A 130 4.08 -1.60 -8.50
CA ILE A 130 3.35 -1.61 -9.79
C ILE A 130 4.04 -0.74 -10.86
N ALA A 131 5.24 -0.22 -10.57
CA ALA A 131 5.99 0.69 -11.45
C ALA A 131 5.19 1.94 -11.90
N ASN A 132 4.30 2.44 -11.04
CA ASN A 132 3.57 3.69 -11.26
C ASN A 132 4.45 4.89 -10.93
N LEU A 133 5.33 4.75 -9.93
CA LEU A 133 6.41 5.65 -9.55
C LEU A 133 7.65 4.84 -9.22
N SER A 134 8.80 5.48 -9.10
CA SER A 134 10.02 4.89 -8.58
C SER A 134 10.56 5.71 -7.39
N ILE A 135 11.42 5.12 -6.59
CA ILE A 135 12.09 5.85 -5.51
C ILE A 135 12.93 7.00 -6.08
N ASP A 136 13.49 6.84 -7.26
CA ASP A 136 14.30 7.84 -7.95
C ASP A 136 13.48 9.09 -8.26
N GLU A 137 12.24 8.91 -8.74
CA GLU A 137 11.30 10.01 -9.01
C GLU A 137 10.89 10.73 -7.72
N ASP A 138 10.65 9.98 -6.64
CA ASP A 138 10.32 10.59 -5.34
C ASP A 138 11.53 11.32 -4.71
N MET A 139 12.74 10.80 -4.89
CA MET A 139 13.97 11.49 -4.47
C MET A 139 14.16 12.78 -5.27
N ASP A 140 13.97 12.75 -6.59
CA ASP A 140 14.07 13.93 -7.46
C ASP A 140 13.00 14.99 -7.12
N ASN A 141 11.75 14.55 -6.88
CA ASN A 141 10.66 15.42 -6.45
C ASN A 141 10.91 16.08 -5.08
N ALA A 142 11.71 15.44 -4.23
CA ALA A 142 12.12 15.96 -2.92
C ALA A 142 13.45 16.74 -2.95
N ASP A 143 13.99 17.05 -4.14
CA ASP A 143 15.29 17.69 -4.34
C ASP A 143 16.45 16.91 -3.66
N ILE A 144 16.36 15.59 -3.62
CA ILE A 144 17.37 14.69 -3.05
C ILE A 144 18.26 14.16 -4.19
N PRO A 145 19.60 14.25 -4.07
CA PRO A 145 20.51 13.60 -5.02
C PRO A 145 20.24 12.10 -5.16
N THR A 146 20.31 11.57 -6.36
CA THR A 146 19.94 10.18 -6.66
C THR A 146 21.09 9.45 -7.36
N PRO A 147 21.71 8.42 -6.74
CA PRO A 147 21.57 7.97 -5.35
C PRO A 147 22.35 8.83 -4.35
N VAL A 148 22.16 8.58 -3.05
CA VAL A 148 22.83 9.35 -1.98
C VAL A 148 23.94 8.56 -1.30
N PRO A 149 25.01 9.25 -0.80
CA PRO A 149 26.01 8.61 0.04
C PRO A 149 25.41 8.12 1.37
N GLU A 150 26.07 7.16 2.02
CA GLU A 150 25.56 6.59 3.27
C GLU A 150 25.40 7.64 4.40
N THR A 151 26.22 8.69 4.37
CA THR A 151 26.22 9.78 5.37
C THR A 151 25.15 10.84 5.10
N PHE A 152 24.35 10.68 4.04
CA PHE A 152 23.30 11.63 3.71
C PHE A 152 22.22 11.66 4.79
N GLU A 153 21.88 12.87 5.23
CA GLU A 153 20.79 13.20 6.15
C GLU A 153 19.76 14.04 5.40
N GLN A 154 18.50 13.71 5.57
CA GLN A 154 17.38 14.44 4.96
C GLN A 154 16.75 15.33 6.03
N GLU A 155 16.61 16.64 5.74
CA GLU A 155 16.09 17.63 6.70
C GLU A 155 14.59 17.45 6.93
N GLU A 156 13.81 17.31 5.85
CA GLU A 156 12.37 17.16 5.92
C GLU A 156 11.93 15.81 5.31
N PRO A 157 11.09 15.03 6.00
CA PRO A 157 10.59 13.79 5.46
C PRO A 157 9.57 14.06 4.34
N MET A 158 9.61 13.24 3.29
CA MET A 158 8.59 13.23 2.25
C MET A 158 7.22 12.86 2.85
N ASP A 159 6.18 13.54 2.39
CA ASP A 159 4.79 13.23 2.71
C ASP A 159 4.08 12.65 1.48
N SER A 160 3.00 11.90 1.69
CA SER A 160 2.18 11.36 0.61
C SER A 160 1.36 12.44 -0.13
N GLY A 161 1.20 13.61 0.49
CA GLY A 161 0.29 14.64 0.01
C GLY A 161 -1.19 14.39 0.30
N PHE A 162 -1.53 13.24 0.91
CA PHE A 162 -2.89 12.90 1.32
C PHE A 162 -3.12 13.18 2.82
N ASP A 163 -4.25 13.76 3.17
CA ASP A 163 -4.68 13.87 4.56
C ASP A 163 -5.40 12.58 4.99
N VAL A 164 -4.65 11.66 5.58
CA VAL A 164 -5.18 10.36 6.05
C VAL A 164 -6.24 10.47 7.16
N THR A 165 -6.50 11.68 7.69
CA THR A 165 -7.58 11.93 8.64
C THR A 165 -8.91 12.25 7.94
N GLU A 166 -8.84 12.80 6.74
CA GLU A 166 -9.98 13.20 5.91
C GLU A 166 -10.21 12.24 4.74
N GLU A 167 -9.12 11.74 4.16
CA GLU A 167 -9.14 10.85 3.00
C GLU A 167 -8.90 9.40 3.42
N ARG A 168 -9.67 8.48 2.87
CA ARG A 168 -9.51 7.04 3.10
C ARG A 168 -10.20 6.23 2.00
N TYR A 169 -9.69 5.02 1.81
CA TYR A 169 -10.22 4.05 0.86
C TYR A 169 -10.24 4.56 -0.58
N ILE A 170 -9.18 5.27 -0.96
CA ILE A 170 -9.06 5.92 -2.29
C ILE A 170 -8.89 4.93 -3.45
N SER A 171 -8.56 3.66 -3.17
CA SER A 171 -8.39 2.64 -4.19
C SER A 171 -9.70 1.89 -4.44
N PRO A 172 -10.11 1.72 -5.70
CA PRO A 172 -11.25 0.89 -6.02
C PRO A 172 -10.96 -0.60 -5.76
N THR A 173 -12.02 -1.39 -5.55
CA THR A 173 -11.94 -2.84 -5.48
C THR A 173 -12.74 -3.50 -6.58
N TRP A 174 -12.33 -4.72 -6.96
CA TRP A 174 -13.07 -5.55 -7.91
C TRP A 174 -13.84 -6.60 -7.15
N VAL A 175 -15.16 -6.55 -7.22
CA VAL A 175 -16.04 -7.50 -6.54
C VAL A 175 -16.80 -8.37 -7.52
N THR A 176 -17.04 -9.60 -7.14
CA THR A 176 -17.94 -10.50 -7.89
C THR A 176 -19.27 -10.60 -7.18
N ALA A 177 -20.35 -10.36 -7.92
CA ALA A 177 -21.71 -10.44 -7.42
C ALA A 177 -22.59 -11.33 -8.30
N THR A 178 -23.54 -12.01 -7.68
CA THR A 178 -24.54 -12.85 -8.37
C THR A 178 -25.67 -11.98 -8.94
N THR A 179 -26.44 -12.53 -9.87
CA THR A 179 -27.59 -11.84 -10.49
C THR A 179 -28.61 -11.31 -9.48
N ASP A 180 -28.77 -12.01 -8.34
CA ASP A 180 -29.70 -11.60 -7.28
C ASP A 180 -29.23 -10.36 -6.51
N GLU A 181 -27.95 -10.05 -6.59
CA GLU A 181 -27.29 -8.93 -5.91
C GLU A 181 -27.15 -7.71 -6.80
N LEU A 182 -27.44 -7.86 -8.09
CA LEU A 182 -27.23 -6.86 -9.12
C LEU A 182 -28.53 -6.19 -9.57
N GLU A 183 -28.37 -4.96 -10.03
CA GLU A 183 -29.30 -4.28 -10.93
C GLU A 183 -28.63 -4.11 -12.28
N SER A 184 -29.39 -4.14 -13.36
CA SER A 184 -28.93 -3.84 -14.71
C SER A 184 -29.78 -2.73 -15.33
N SER A 185 -29.17 -1.91 -16.17
CA SER A 185 -29.88 -0.86 -16.90
C SER A 185 -29.49 -0.87 -18.38
N THR A 186 -30.48 -0.58 -19.20
CA THR A 186 -30.37 -0.28 -20.64
C THR A 186 -30.87 1.13 -20.94
N ASP A 187 -31.15 1.93 -19.90
CA ASP A 187 -31.59 3.31 -20.05
C ASP A 187 -30.47 4.15 -20.66
N PRO A 188 -30.68 4.88 -21.75
CA PRO A 188 -29.71 5.76 -22.38
C PRO A 188 -29.05 6.72 -21.39
N ALA A 189 -29.78 7.20 -20.37
CA ALA A 189 -29.22 8.12 -19.36
C ALA A 189 -28.16 7.45 -18.47
N ASP A 190 -28.27 6.15 -18.22
CA ASP A 190 -27.27 5.39 -17.47
C ASP A 190 -26.06 4.99 -18.34
N LEU A 191 -26.26 4.93 -19.67
CA LEU A 191 -25.26 4.48 -20.65
C LEU A 191 -24.41 5.62 -21.23
N GLU A 192 -24.89 6.87 -21.21
CA GLU A 192 -24.28 8.01 -21.92
C GLU A 192 -22.87 8.37 -21.44
N ASN A 193 -22.54 8.01 -20.19
CA ASN A 193 -21.23 8.30 -19.59
C ASN A 193 -20.14 7.29 -19.98
N PHE A 194 -20.46 6.29 -20.81
CA PHE A 194 -19.54 5.26 -21.21
C PHE A 194 -19.08 5.42 -22.67
N ALA A 195 -17.78 5.22 -22.90
CA ALA A 195 -17.20 5.22 -24.24
C ALA A 195 -16.33 3.96 -24.45
N PRO A 196 -16.66 3.04 -25.39
CA PRO A 196 -17.89 3.07 -26.20
C PRO A 196 -19.14 2.81 -25.35
N THR A 197 -20.30 3.30 -25.81
CA THR A 197 -21.60 3.06 -25.15
C THR A 197 -21.93 1.57 -25.15
N PRO A 198 -22.11 0.93 -23.99
CA PRO A 198 -22.48 -0.49 -23.90
C PRO A 198 -23.96 -0.70 -24.17
N ASP A 199 -24.36 -1.96 -24.40
CA ASP A 199 -25.77 -2.35 -24.49
C ASP A 199 -26.45 -2.41 -23.11
N VAL A 200 -25.64 -2.65 -22.04
CA VAL A 200 -26.11 -2.81 -20.66
C VAL A 200 -25.00 -2.45 -19.67
N VAL A 201 -25.40 -1.83 -18.57
CA VAL A 201 -24.54 -1.57 -17.40
C VAL A 201 -25.12 -2.25 -16.16
N TYR A 202 -24.27 -2.46 -15.17
CA TYR A 202 -24.60 -3.15 -13.93
C TYR A 202 -24.18 -2.32 -12.73
N ARG A 203 -24.86 -2.52 -11.60
CA ARG A 203 -24.42 -2.08 -10.28
C ARG A 203 -24.88 -3.05 -9.19
N LEU A 204 -24.24 -3.00 -8.04
CA LEU A 204 -24.80 -3.64 -6.84
C LEU A 204 -26.12 -2.97 -6.46
N LYS A 205 -27.09 -3.75 -5.99
CA LYS A 205 -28.28 -3.19 -5.33
C LYS A 205 -27.84 -2.32 -4.14
N PRO A 206 -28.48 -1.16 -3.89
CA PRO A 206 -28.04 -0.22 -2.85
C PRO A 206 -27.92 -0.84 -1.45
N GLU A 207 -28.82 -1.75 -1.10
CA GLU A 207 -28.79 -2.47 0.17
C GLU A 207 -27.63 -3.48 0.25
N VAL A 208 -27.27 -4.09 -0.88
CA VAL A 208 -26.16 -5.04 -0.99
C VAL A 208 -24.82 -4.28 -0.89
N ALA A 209 -24.68 -3.17 -1.62
CA ALA A 209 -23.50 -2.33 -1.55
C ALA A 209 -23.27 -1.85 -0.12
N ARG A 210 -24.28 -1.27 0.53
CA ARG A 210 -24.21 -0.79 1.93
C ARG A 210 -23.85 -1.91 2.91
N ALA A 211 -24.46 -3.10 2.76
CA ALA A 211 -24.15 -4.24 3.63
C ALA A 211 -22.71 -4.74 3.51
N ASN A 212 -22.04 -4.40 2.41
CA ASN A 212 -20.66 -4.73 2.15
C ASN A 212 -19.68 -3.55 2.32
N GLY A 213 -20.14 -2.37 2.79
CA GLY A 213 -19.31 -1.18 2.92
C GLY A 213 -18.79 -0.68 1.58
N LEU A 214 -19.60 -0.79 0.53
CA LEU A 214 -19.25 -0.43 -0.83
C LEU A 214 -20.20 0.64 -1.36
N ILE A 215 -19.66 1.47 -2.25
CA ILE A 215 -20.41 2.35 -3.15
C ILE A 215 -20.23 1.79 -4.56
N CYS A 216 -21.32 1.58 -5.28
CA CYS A 216 -21.24 1.09 -6.65
C CYS A 216 -22.11 1.94 -7.55
N ALA A 217 -21.47 2.66 -8.46
CA ALA A 217 -22.13 3.33 -9.57
C ALA A 217 -22.47 2.33 -10.70
N TRP A 218 -23.11 2.80 -11.75
CA TRP A 218 -23.25 2.02 -12.98
C TRP A 218 -21.89 1.77 -13.62
N MET A 219 -21.58 0.51 -13.92
CA MET A 219 -20.27 0.06 -14.42
C MET A 219 -20.44 -0.99 -15.51
N PHE A 220 -19.40 -1.17 -16.31
CA PHE A 220 -19.28 -2.38 -17.12
C PHE A 220 -19.21 -3.59 -16.20
N GLY A 221 -20.00 -4.62 -16.48
CA GLY A 221 -19.88 -5.91 -15.81
C GLY A 221 -19.21 -6.93 -16.73
N SER A 222 -18.06 -7.46 -16.35
CA SER A 222 -17.48 -8.62 -17.02
C SER A 222 -18.05 -9.92 -16.44
N GLU A 223 -18.10 -10.98 -17.26
CA GLU A 223 -18.53 -12.29 -16.77
C GLU A 223 -17.58 -12.80 -15.69
N ALA A 224 -18.17 -13.27 -14.59
CA ALA A 224 -17.41 -13.91 -13.53
C ALA A 224 -17.22 -15.39 -13.88
N GLU A 225 -15.97 -15.78 -14.10
CA GLU A 225 -15.65 -17.20 -14.32
C GLU A 225 -15.37 -17.88 -12.97
N THR A 226 -14.14 -18.28 -12.76
CA THR A 226 -13.66 -18.86 -11.51
C THR A 226 -12.52 -18.02 -10.95
N VAL A 227 -12.50 -17.82 -9.63
CA VAL A 227 -11.41 -17.14 -8.96
C VAL A 227 -10.69 -18.15 -8.07
N THR A 228 -9.36 -18.17 -8.12
CA THR A 228 -8.56 -18.90 -7.13
C THR A 228 -8.30 -17.97 -5.96
N ALA A 229 -8.83 -18.30 -4.79
CA ALA A 229 -8.57 -17.57 -3.56
C ALA A 229 -7.10 -17.72 -3.12
N PRO A 230 -6.56 -16.82 -2.27
CA PRO A 230 -5.15 -16.87 -1.84
C PRO A 230 -4.73 -18.18 -1.15
N ASP A 231 -5.67 -18.89 -0.54
CA ASP A 231 -5.46 -20.21 0.07
C ASP A 231 -5.47 -21.38 -0.94
N GLY A 232 -5.67 -21.07 -2.23
CA GLY A 232 -5.74 -22.04 -3.32
C GLY A 232 -7.13 -22.64 -3.54
N GLU A 233 -8.16 -22.24 -2.77
CA GLU A 233 -9.54 -22.67 -3.02
C GLU A 233 -10.06 -22.03 -4.31
N VAL A 234 -10.76 -22.85 -5.14
CA VAL A 234 -11.36 -22.39 -6.38
C VAL A 234 -12.82 -22.00 -6.12
N VAL A 235 -13.08 -20.71 -6.09
CA VAL A 235 -14.44 -20.15 -5.96
C VAL A 235 -15.10 -20.13 -7.33
N LYS A 236 -16.24 -20.84 -7.46
CA LYS A 236 -17.08 -20.83 -8.66
C LYS A 236 -18.32 -19.98 -8.44
N PHE A 237 -18.62 -19.14 -9.41
CA PHE A 237 -19.79 -18.29 -9.36
C PHE A 237 -20.93 -18.87 -10.24
N PRO A 238 -22.20 -18.67 -9.86
CA PRO A 238 -23.34 -19.01 -10.70
C PRO A 238 -23.27 -18.29 -12.06
N GLU A 239 -23.87 -18.91 -13.07
CA GLU A 239 -24.01 -18.30 -14.41
C GLU A 239 -24.71 -16.93 -14.32
N GLY A 240 -24.20 -15.96 -15.06
CA GLY A 240 -24.68 -14.58 -15.06
C GLY A 240 -24.10 -13.69 -13.95
N SER A 241 -23.26 -14.22 -13.06
CA SER A 241 -22.52 -13.39 -12.11
C SER A 241 -21.60 -12.41 -12.83
N LYS A 242 -21.39 -11.23 -12.25
CA LYS A 242 -20.56 -10.18 -12.85
C LYS A 242 -19.44 -9.75 -11.90
N VAL A 243 -18.32 -9.40 -12.49
CA VAL A 243 -17.25 -8.66 -11.83
C VAL A 243 -17.48 -7.18 -12.06
N LEU A 244 -17.51 -6.40 -10.98
CA LEU A 244 -17.72 -4.96 -11.00
C LEU A 244 -16.61 -4.25 -10.26
N GLN A 245 -16.24 -3.05 -10.72
CA GLN A 245 -15.41 -2.13 -9.98
C GLN A 245 -16.30 -1.34 -9.00
N CYS A 246 -15.94 -1.36 -7.72
CA CYS A 246 -16.65 -0.62 -6.67
C CYS A 246 -15.65 0.22 -5.88
N GLU A 247 -16.15 1.29 -5.27
CA GLU A 247 -15.41 2.07 -4.28
C GLU A 247 -15.84 1.64 -2.88
N TYR A 248 -14.94 1.72 -1.92
CA TYR A 248 -15.30 1.54 -0.52
C TYR A 248 -16.03 2.77 0.00
N ASP A 249 -17.04 2.56 0.83
CA ASP A 249 -17.74 3.65 1.50
C ASP A 249 -16.82 4.29 2.55
N PRO A 250 -16.45 5.58 2.40
CA PRO A 250 -15.57 6.27 3.35
C PRO A 250 -16.14 6.37 4.77
N GLU A 251 -17.47 6.19 4.93
CA GLU A 251 -18.11 6.12 6.26
C GLU A 251 -17.93 4.75 6.94
N THR A 252 -17.42 3.75 6.20
CA THR A 252 -17.09 2.45 6.80
C THR A 252 -16.03 2.62 7.88
N ALA A 253 -16.26 1.99 9.04
CA ALA A 253 -15.35 2.08 10.17
C ALA A 253 -13.94 1.59 9.80
N VAL A 254 -12.93 2.38 10.14
CA VAL A 254 -11.52 2.01 9.96
C VAL A 254 -11.22 0.78 10.83
N PRO A 255 -10.76 -0.32 10.26
CA PRO A 255 -10.36 -1.48 11.02
C PRO A 255 -9.21 -1.13 11.97
N ARG A 256 -9.21 -1.75 13.14
CA ARG A 256 -8.07 -1.61 14.05
C ARG A 256 -6.86 -2.29 13.41
N TYR A 257 -5.73 -1.59 13.37
CA TYR A 257 -4.48 -2.18 12.93
C TYR A 257 -4.09 -3.38 13.80
N GLU A 258 -3.85 -4.51 13.16
CA GLU A 258 -3.42 -5.75 13.80
C GLU A 258 -1.92 -5.94 13.57
N ARG A 259 -1.17 -6.12 14.65
CA ARG A 259 0.26 -6.39 14.57
C ARG A 259 0.48 -7.82 14.05
N PRO A 260 1.45 -8.02 13.14
CA PRO A 260 1.86 -9.36 12.78
C PRO A 260 2.40 -10.13 13.99
N GLU A 261 2.17 -11.44 14.02
CA GLU A 261 2.73 -12.30 15.05
C GLU A 261 4.26 -12.24 15.05
N GLY A 262 4.88 -12.06 16.23
CA GLY A 262 6.33 -11.92 16.37
C GLY A 262 6.89 -10.52 16.11
N SER A 263 6.08 -9.55 15.67
CA SER A 263 6.48 -8.13 15.58
C SER A 263 6.49 -7.48 16.97
N LEU A 264 7.40 -6.49 17.17
CA LEU A 264 7.41 -5.65 18.37
C LEU A 264 6.17 -4.77 18.49
#